data_2f2a9f0766c53a5ea56c00ee042d38fc
#
_entry.id   2f2a9f0766c53a5ea56c00ee042d38fc
#
_cell.length_a   1.000
_cell.length_b   1.000
_cell.length_c   1.000
_cell.angle_alpha   90.00
_cell.angle_beta   90.00
_cell.angle_gamma   90.00
#
_symmetry.space_group_name_H-M   'P 1'
#
loop_
_entity.id
_entity.type
_entity.pdbx_description
1 polymer ?
#
loop_
_entity_poly.entity_id
_entity_poly.type
_entity_poly.pdbx_seq_one_letter_code
_entity_poly.pdbx_strand_id
1 'polypeptide(L)'
;YGGKFNLRFDDSNPAREGDEYVQSILKDLEWLGATPNGGIFYGSDYFEKCYEYAEKLIQEGKAYVDDLTREEMQEYRGNDAGKPSRPSPYRDRTPEENLDLFRRMRAGEFADGEKTLRAKIDLASPNMNLRDPAIYRIKHVSHHRQGDKWCIYPLYDFAHPIQDAIEGITHSMCSLEFENHRPLYEWVVTNIFGAGFPKQREFARLNVTNTVMSKRYLRELVEKNIVDGWDDPRMPT
;
A
#
# COMPACT_ATOMS: atom_id res chain seq x y z
N TYR A 1 -6.49 26.88 -6.15
CA TYR A 1 -5.53 27.14 -5.03
C TYR A 1 -4.12 27.45 -5.55
N GLY A 2 -3.85 27.35 -6.87
CA GLY A 2 -2.52 27.62 -7.43
C GLY A 2 -1.46 26.53 -7.11
N GLY A 3 -1.87 25.37 -6.66
CA GLY A 3 -0.99 24.24 -6.38
C GLY A 3 -0.60 23.43 -7.61
N LYS A 4 0.31 22.48 -7.43
CA LYS A 4 0.62 21.45 -8.43
C LYS A 4 -0.25 20.23 -8.21
N PHE A 5 -0.73 19.65 -9.30
CA PHE A 5 -1.44 18.39 -9.31
C PHE A 5 -0.53 17.29 -9.85
N ASN A 6 -0.15 16.35 -8.98
CA ASN A 6 0.58 15.14 -9.33
C ASN A 6 -0.41 13.99 -9.48
N LEU A 7 -0.23 13.17 -10.50
CA LEU A 7 -0.91 11.89 -10.62
C LEU A 7 0.10 10.77 -10.34
N ARG A 8 -0.20 9.92 -9.37
CA ARG A 8 0.58 8.71 -9.11
C ARG A 8 -0.27 7.48 -9.26
N PHE A 9 0.21 6.54 -10.06
CA PHE A 9 -0.33 5.20 -10.14
C PHE A 9 0.31 4.33 -9.07
N ASP A 10 -0.50 3.77 -8.17
CA ASP A 10 -0.05 2.79 -7.20
C ASP A 10 -0.02 1.41 -7.85
N ASP A 11 1.08 1.11 -8.51
CA ASP A 11 1.39 -0.16 -9.14
C ASP A 11 2.29 -1.05 -8.27
N SER A 12 2.20 -0.92 -6.95
CA SER A 12 2.98 -1.72 -6.00
C SER A 12 2.57 -3.20 -5.95
N ASN A 13 1.39 -3.56 -6.49
CA ASN A 13 0.92 -4.93 -6.56
C ASN A 13 1.06 -5.52 -7.98
N PRO A 14 2.10 -6.34 -8.26
CA PRO A 14 2.39 -6.84 -9.60
C PRO A 14 1.28 -7.67 -10.24
N ALA A 15 0.36 -8.22 -9.45
CA ALA A 15 -0.68 -9.15 -9.91
C ALA A 15 -1.96 -8.46 -10.43
N ARG A 16 -2.09 -7.14 -10.34
CA ARG A 16 -3.37 -6.44 -10.58
C ARG A 16 -3.30 -5.26 -11.53
N GLU A 17 -2.11 -4.83 -11.91
CA GLU A 17 -1.90 -3.61 -12.68
C GLU A 17 -1.68 -3.91 -14.16
N GLY A 18 -2.20 -3.05 -15.04
CA GLY A 18 -2.06 -3.18 -16.49
C GLY A 18 -2.11 -1.82 -17.18
N ASP A 19 -1.37 -1.69 -18.28
CA ASP A 19 -1.27 -0.46 -19.05
C ASP A 19 -2.62 0.07 -19.57
N GLU A 20 -3.57 -0.83 -19.84
CA GLU A 20 -4.92 -0.48 -20.28
C GLU A 20 -5.64 0.44 -19.26
N TYR A 21 -5.54 0.13 -17.98
CA TYR A 21 -6.14 0.96 -16.93
C TYR A 21 -5.48 2.32 -16.80
N VAL A 22 -4.15 2.37 -16.96
CA VAL A 22 -3.39 3.63 -16.94
C VAL A 22 -3.87 4.56 -18.06
N GLN A 23 -3.98 4.06 -19.28
CA GLN A 23 -4.43 4.84 -20.43
C GLN A 23 -5.89 5.30 -20.29
N SER A 24 -6.76 4.46 -19.77
CA SER A 24 -8.16 4.81 -19.50
C SER A 24 -8.27 5.94 -18.49
N ILE A 25 -7.54 5.87 -17.37
CA ILE A 25 -7.54 6.91 -16.33
C ILE A 25 -7.01 8.23 -16.88
N LEU A 26 -5.94 8.22 -17.67
CA LEU A 26 -5.39 9.42 -18.28
C LEU A 26 -6.40 10.09 -19.21
N LYS A 27 -7.09 9.31 -20.03
CA LYS A 27 -8.13 9.80 -20.95
C LYS A 27 -9.32 10.40 -20.18
N ASP A 28 -9.75 9.76 -19.11
CA ASP A 28 -10.85 10.26 -18.26
C ASP A 28 -10.47 11.58 -17.57
N LEU A 29 -9.22 11.71 -17.09
CA LEU A 29 -8.72 12.95 -16.51
C LEU A 29 -8.63 14.08 -17.54
N GLU A 30 -8.20 13.79 -18.76
CA GLU A 30 -8.18 14.75 -19.86
C GLU A 30 -9.61 15.22 -20.18
N TRP A 31 -10.57 14.31 -20.29
CA TRP A 31 -11.98 14.62 -20.48
C TRP A 31 -12.56 15.50 -19.38
N LEU A 32 -12.17 15.27 -18.12
CA LEU A 32 -12.55 16.10 -16.98
C LEU A 32 -11.86 17.47 -16.95
N GLY A 33 -10.90 17.74 -17.82
CA GLY A 33 -10.05 18.94 -17.77
C GLY A 33 -9.09 18.96 -16.59
N ALA A 34 -8.78 17.80 -16.00
CA ALA A 34 -7.92 17.60 -14.83
C ALA A 34 -6.54 17.05 -15.24
N THR A 35 -5.86 17.73 -16.14
CA THR A 35 -4.53 17.30 -16.60
C THR A 35 -3.48 17.54 -15.50
N PRO A 36 -2.68 16.51 -15.14
CA PRO A 36 -1.62 16.65 -14.15
C PRO A 36 -0.56 17.67 -14.61
N ASN A 37 -0.38 18.74 -13.85
CA ASN A 37 0.61 19.79 -14.14
C ASN A 37 1.89 19.67 -13.26
N GLY A 38 1.90 18.76 -12.29
CA GLY A 38 3.04 18.45 -11.43
C GLY A 38 3.86 17.26 -11.90
N GLY A 39 3.25 16.35 -12.65
CA GLY A 39 3.87 15.15 -13.18
C GLY A 39 3.01 13.91 -13.06
N ILE A 40 3.42 12.85 -13.76
CA ILE A 40 2.83 11.51 -13.68
C ILE A 40 3.91 10.59 -13.12
N PHE A 41 3.57 9.89 -12.04
CA PHE A 41 4.49 9.04 -11.27
C PHE A 41 3.93 7.63 -11.16
N TYR A 42 4.83 6.68 -10.89
CA TYR A 42 4.47 5.29 -10.66
C TYR A 42 5.10 4.80 -9.35
N GLY A 43 4.34 4.07 -8.57
CA GLY A 43 4.83 3.49 -7.31
C GLY A 43 6.06 2.62 -7.49
N SER A 44 6.11 1.87 -8.59
CA SER A 44 7.22 0.98 -8.93
C SER A 44 8.56 1.70 -9.18
N ASP A 45 8.56 3.00 -9.51
CA ASP A 45 9.79 3.78 -9.68
C ASP A 45 10.52 4.01 -8.34
N TYR A 46 9.82 3.82 -7.23
CA TYR A 46 10.36 4.02 -5.88
C TYR A 46 10.75 2.73 -5.15
N PHE A 47 10.65 1.55 -5.78
CA PHE A 47 10.93 0.28 -5.10
C PHE A 47 12.34 0.21 -4.49
N GLU A 48 13.36 0.73 -5.19
CA GLU A 48 14.71 0.79 -4.64
C GLU A 48 14.76 1.67 -3.38
N LYS A 49 14.12 2.84 -3.40
CA LYS A 49 14.07 3.74 -2.24
C LYS A 49 13.29 3.13 -1.07
N CYS A 50 12.18 2.47 -1.35
CA CYS A 50 11.45 1.74 -0.32
C CYS A 50 12.31 0.64 0.30
N TYR A 51 13.11 -0.07 -0.51
CA TYR A 51 14.03 -1.09 -0.03
C TYR A 51 15.12 -0.51 0.88
N GLU A 52 15.78 0.58 0.44
CA GLU A 52 16.80 1.28 1.24
C GLU A 52 16.23 1.74 2.60
N TYR A 53 15.03 2.30 2.61
CA TYR A 53 14.38 2.74 3.86
C TYR A 53 13.91 1.56 4.74
N ALA A 54 13.55 0.43 4.16
CA ALA A 54 13.27 -0.78 4.93
C ALA A 54 14.55 -1.30 5.61
N GLU A 55 15.70 -1.35 4.91
CA GLU A 55 16.99 -1.67 5.52
C GLU A 55 17.35 -0.71 6.67
N LYS A 56 17.11 0.60 6.49
CA LYS A 56 17.32 1.59 7.56
C LYS A 56 16.47 1.27 8.80
N LEU A 57 15.18 0.99 8.63
CA LEU A 57 14.32 0.63 9.76
C LEU A 57 14.76 -0.67 10.47
N ILE A 58 15.27 -1.64 9.72
CA ILE A 58 15.85 -2.86 10.30
C ILE A 58 17.09 -2.52 11.13
N GLN A 59 18.02 -1.73 10.59
CA GLN A 59 19.25 -1.32 11.28
C GLN A 59 18.96 -0.54 12.57
N GLU A 60 17.87 0.24 12.58
CA GLU A 60 17.41 0.98 13.76
C GLU A 60 16.58 0.12 14.74
N GLY A 61 16.42 -1.19 14.49
CA GLY A 61 15.61 -2.10 15.30
C GLY A 61 14.10 -1.83 15.26
N LYS A 62 13.64 -1.10 14.22
CA LYS A 62 12.23 -0.70 14.02
C LYS A 62 11.47 -1.60 13.05
N ALA A 63 12.12 -2.59 12.48
CA ALA A 63 11.50 -3.62 11.65
C ALA A 63 12.19 -4.96 11.87
N TYR A 64 11.46 -6.06 11.65
CA TYR A 64 11.96 -7.42 11.80
C TYR A 64 11.33 -8.33 10.74
N VAL A 65 12.08 -9.38 10.35
CA VAL A 65 11.59 -10.45 9.47
C VAL A 65 10.85 -11.47 10.30
N ASP A 66 9.61 -11.74 9.93
CA ASP A 66 8.72 -12.69 10.59
C ASP A 66 8.52 -13.92 9.72
N ASP A 67 8.62 -15.11 10.31
CA ASP A 67 8.42 -16.39 9.62
C ASP A 67 7.02 -16.97 9.87
N LEU A 68 6.15 -16.26 10.57
CA LEU A 68 4.76 -16.67 10.78
C LEU A 68 4.00 -16.68 9.45
N THR A 69 3.19 -17.70 9.25
CA THR A 69 2.20 -17.74 8.17
C THR A 69 1.16 -16.63 8.34
N ARG A 70 0.39 -16.38 7.28
CA ARG A 70 -0.67 -15.37 7.32
C ARG A 70 -1.71 -15.67 8.41
N GLU A 71 -2.07 -16.93 8.58
CA GLU A 71 -3.03 -17.41 9.58
C GLU A 71 -2.49 -17.23 10.99
N GLU A 72 -1.24 -17.60 11.23
CA GLU A 72 -0.56 -17.38 12.51
C GLU A 72 -0.41 -15.90 12.82
N MET A 73 -0.02 -15.06 11.85
CA MET A 73 0.04 -13.60 12.04
C MET A 73 -1.30 -13.01 12.48
N GLN A 74 -2.41 -13.46 11.89
CA GLN A 74 -3.74 -13.03 12.30
C GLN A 74 -4.05 -13.47 13.73
N GLU A 75 -3.67 -14.69 14.10
CA GLU A 75 -3.85 -15.19 15.47
C GLU A 75 -3.04 -14.39 16.48
N TYR A 76 -1.77 -14.11 16.17
CA TYR A 76 -0.86 -13.35 17.06
C TYR A 76 -1.25 -11.89 17.19
N ARG A 77 -1.80 -11.28 16.14
CA ARG A 77 -2.26 -9.89 16.13
C ARG A 77 -3.47 -9.65 17.04
N GLY A 78 -4.23 -10.70 17.34
CA GLY A 78 -5.47 -10.58 18.11
C GLY A 78 -6.60 -9.98 17.29
N ASN A 79 -7.68 -9.55 17.96
CA ASN A 79 -8.84 -8.95 17.32
C ASN A 79 -9.49 -7.89 18.23
N ASP A 80 -10.45 -7.15 17.67
CA ASP A 80 -11.21 -6.12 18.39
C ASP A 80 -12.26 -6.72 19.36
N ALA A 81 -12.55 -8.02 19.24
CA ALA A 81 -13.46 -8.74 20.13
C ALA A 81 -12.82 -9.17 21.47
N GLY A 82 -11.63 -8.64 21.80
CA GLY A 82 -10.98 -8.82 23.09
C GLY A 82 -9.87 -9.88 23.12
N LYS A 83 -9.52 -10.52 22.00
CA LYS A 83 -8.34 -11.38 21.95
C LYS A 83 -7.09 -10.49 21.94
N PRO A 84 -6.20 -10.55 22.96
CA PRO A 84 -5.01 -9.71 23.02
C PRO A 84 -4.01 -10.10 21.95
N SER A 85 -3.22 -9.10 21.49
CA SER A 85 -2.03 -9.38 20.69
C SER A 85 -0.97 -10.07 21.54
N ARG A 86 -0.13 -10.87 20.89
CA ARG A 86 1.08 -11.43 21.47
C ARG A 86 2.27 -11.24 20.54
N PRO A 87 3.49 -11.10 21.07
CA PRO A 87 4.68 -10.94 20.23
C PRO A 87 4.94 -12.20 19.40
N SER A 88 5.36 -11.99 18.14
CA SER A 88 5.93 -13.08 17.34
C SER A 88 7.19 -13.62 18.00
N PRO A 89 7.47 -14.93 17.91
CA PRO A 89 8.75 -15.51 18.36
C PRO A 89 9.98 -14.90 17.67
N TYR A 90 9.78 -14.29 16.52
CA TYR A 90 10.84 -13.73 15.68
C TYR A 90 11.03 -12.22 15.88
N ARG A 91 10.20 -11.59 16.72
CA ARG A 91 10.19 -10.13 16.94
C ARG A 91 11.49 -9.57 17.49
N ASP A 92 12.21 -10.37 18.25
CA ASP A 92 13.40 -9.94 18.96
C ASP A 92 14.72 -10.45 18.33
N ARG A 93 14.67 -10.85 17.05
CA ARG A 93 15.87 -11.07 16.23
C ARG A 93 16.72 -9.81 16.19
N THR A 94 18.05 -9.98 16.14
CA THR A 94 18.96 -8.84 16.05
C THR A 94 18.81 -8.10 14.72
N PRO A 95 19.18 -6.80 14.63
CA PRO A 95 19.19 -6.07 13.36
C PRO A 95 20.01 -6.76 12.27
N GLU A 96 21.14 -7.37 12.62
CA GLU A 96 22.04 -8.08 11.70
C GLU A 96 21.35 -9.32 11.09
N GLU A 97 20.70 -10.13 11.94
CA GLU A 97 19.94 -11.30 11.48
C GLU A 97 18.78 -10.89 10.57
N ASN A 98 18.04 -9.85 10.95
CA ASN A 98 16.93 -9.34 10.14
C ASN A 98 17.41 -8.77 8.81
N LEU A 99 18.55 -8.08 8.78
CA LEU A 99 19.11 -7.52 7.56
C LEU A 99 19.57 -8.62 6.61
N ASP A 100 20.25 -9.66 7.11
CA ASP A 100 20.61 -10.84 6.31
C ASP A 100 19.38 -11.51 5.71
N LEU A 101 18.36 -11.80 6.53
CA LEU A 101 17.12 -12.41 6.07
C LEU A 101 16.40 -11.54 5.01
N PHE A 102 16.33 -10.24 5.21
CA PHE A 102 15.67 -9.34 4.26
C PHE A 102 16.39 -9.27 2.91
N ARG A 103 17.72 -9.27 2.91
CA ARG A 103 18.52 -9.37 1.70
C ARG A 103 18.34 -10.70 0.96
N ARG A 104 18.24 -11.80 1.69
CA ARG A 104 17.95 -13.12 1.14
C ARG A 104 16.51 -13.22 0.60
N MET A 105 15.53 -12.50 1.22
CA MET A 105 14.19 -12.34 0.65
C MET A 105 14.27 -11.67 -0.73
N ARG A 106 15.06 -10.60 -0.87
CA ARG A 106 15.28 -9.92 -2.17
C ARG A 106 16.00 -10.82 -3.19
N ALA A 107 16.90 -11.66 -2.72
CA ALA A 107 17.63 -12.62 -3.56
C ALA A 107 16.75 -13.77 -4.08
N GLY A 108 15.50 -13.89 -3.60
CA GLY A 108 14.56 -14.92 -4.02
C GLY A 108 14.76 -16.28 -3.37
N GLU A 109 15.43 -16.32 -2.22
CA GLU A 109 15.73 -17.60 -1.53
C GLU A 109 14.51 -18.21 -0.85
N PHE A 110 13.42 -17.46 -0.65
CA PHE A 110 12.25 -17.89 0.10
C PHE A 110 10.99 -17.88 -0.78
N ALA A 111 10.09 -18.81 -0.53
CA ALA A 111 8.83 -18.93 -1.22
C ALA A 111 7.82 -17.81 -0.85
N ASP A 112 6.79 -17.64 -1.69
CA ASP A 112 5.67 -16.72 -1.40
C ASP A 112 5.03 -17.06 -0.05
N GLY A 113 4.92 -16.06 0.81
CA GLY A 113 4.32 -16.20 2.13
C GLY A 113 5.20 -16.84 3.22
N GLU A 114 6.41 -17.28 2.88
CA GLU A 114 7.32 -17.89 3.85
C GLU A 114 7.89 -16.88 4.84
N LYS A 115 8.14 -15.64 4.39
CA LYS A 115 8.64 -14.55 5.22
C LYS A 115 7.96 -13.24 4.88
N THR A 116 7.86 -12.40 5.92
CA THR A 116 7.25 -11.07 5.83
C THR A 116 8.09 -10.08 6.64
N LEU A 117 8.39 -8.90 6.11
CA LEU A 117 8.97 -7.83 6.91
C LEU A 117 7.85 -7.08 7.63
N ARG A 118 7.97 -6.93 8.95
CA ARG A 118 7.00 -6.23 9.80
C ARG A 118 7.64 -5.02 10.48
N ALA A 119 6.89 -3.94 10.60
CA ALA A 119 7.27 -2.82 11.44
C ALA A 119 7.12 -3.22 12.93
N LYS A 120 8.08 -2.82 13.77
CA LYS A 120 8.09 -3.07 15.22
C LYS A 120 7.54 -1.83 15.92
N ILE A 121 6.23 -1.84 16.25
CA ILE A 121 5.53 -0.66 16.78
C ILE A 121 4.96 -0.94 18.18
N ASP A 122 3.66 -1.19 18.28
CA ASP A 122 2.97 -1.35 19.56
C ASP A 122 1.89 -2.43 19.48
N LEU A 123 2.17 -3.57 20.10
CA LEU A 123 1.23 -4.69 20.14
C LEU A 123 0.00 -4.43 21.02
N ALA A 124 0.07 -3.47 21.95
CA ALA A 124 -1.03 -3.11 22.82
C ALA A 124 -1.94 -2.02 22.22
N SER A 125 -1.60 -1.49 21.05
CA SER A 125 -2.38 -0.43 20.40
C SER A 125 -3.84 -0.85 20.20
N PRO A 126 -4.82 0.01 20.51
CA PRO A 126 -6.22 -0.21 20.13
C PRO A 126 -6.38 -0.21 18.60
N ASN A 127 -5.52 0.51 17.86
CA ASN A 127 -5.50 0.49 16.40
C ASN A 127 -4.72 -0.72 15.88
N MET A 128 -5.44 -1.64 15.24
CA MET A 128 -4.84 -2.86 14.71
C MET A 128 -3.76 -2.60 13.66
N ASN A 129 -3.80 -1.46 12.97
CA ASN A 129 -2.78 -1.11 11.97
C ASN A 129 -1.42 -0.76 12.61
N LEU A 130 -1.34 -0.56 13.93
CA LEU A 130 -0.10 -0.35 14.66
C LEU A 130 0.43 -1.59 15.39
N ARG A 131 -0.29 -2.72 15.34
CA ARG A 131 0.13 -3.97 15.98
C ARG A 131 1.09 -4.74 15.08
N ASP A 132 2.32 -4.24 14.96
CA ASP A 132 3.38 -4.77 14.11
C ASP A 132 2.90 -5.13 12.69
N PRO A 133 2.49 -4.14 11.90
CA PRO A 133 1.96 -4.39 10.56
C PRO A 133 3.02 -4.91 9.60
N ALA A 134 2.61 -5.74 8.64
CA ALA A 134 3.46 -6.12 7.52
C ALA A 134 3.75 -4.91 6.63
N ILE A 135 5.01 -4.72 6.23
CA ILE A 135 5.46 -3.63 5.35
C ILE A 135 6.07 -4.14 4.04
N TYR A 136 6.55 -5.38 3.98
CA TYR A 136 7.00 -6.07 2.77
C TYR A 136 6.51 -7.51 2.72
N ARG A 137 6.27 -8.01 1.51
CA ARG A 137 5.91 -9.41 1.24
C ARG A 137 6.73 -9.98 0.09
N ILE A 138 6.90 -11.30 0.07
CA ILE A 138 7.46 -12.05 -1.05
C ILE A 138 6.34 -12.33 -2.06
N LYS A 139 6.62 -12.11 -3.34
CA LYS A 139 5.70 -12.38 -4.45
C LYS A 139 6.49 -12.64 -5.73
N HIS A 140 6.59 -13.90 -6.16
CA HIS A 140 7.28 -14.29 -7.40
C HIS A 140 6.34 -14.12 -8.60
N VAL A 141 6.11 -12.87 -8.99
CA VAL A 141 5.30 -12.49 -10.16
C VAL A 141 6.02 -11.37 -10.89
N SER A 142 6.10 -11.46 -12.21
CA SER A 142 6.66 -10.40 -13.05
C SER A 142 5.83 -9.12 -12.94
N HIS A 143 6.50 -7.99 -12.75
CA HIS A 143 5.86 -6.69 -12.66
C HIS A 143 5.77 -6.04 -14.04
N HIS A 144 4.62 -5.45 -14.41
CA HIS A 144 4.37 -4.90 -15.75
C HIS A 144 5.42 -3.85 -16.20
N ARG A 145 6.02 -3.07 -15.29
CA ARG A 145 7.05 -2.08 -15.58
C ARG A 145 8.47 -2.50 -15.17
N GLN A 146 8.62 -3.25 -14.09
CA GLN A 146 9.92 -3.63 -13.53
C GLN A 146 10.38 -5.05 -13.95
N GLY A 147 9.51 -5.81 -14.66
CA GLY A 147 9.80 -7.19 -15.04
C GLY A 147 10.10 -8.06 -13.81
N ASP A 148 11.12 -8.88 -13.91
CA ASP A 148 11.53 -9.84 -12.88
C ASP A 148 12.62 -9.30 -11.93
N LYS A 149 12.84 -7.97 -11.92
CA LYS A 149 13.85 -7.34 -11.06
C LYS A 149 13.56 -7.53 -9.57
N TRP A 150 12.30 -7.70 -9.19
CA TRP A 150 11.84 -7.80 -7.81
C TRP A 150 11.03 -9.06 -7.57
N CYS A 151 11.25 -9.70 -6.43
CA CYS A 151 10.42 -10.77 -5.88
C CYS A 151 9.90 -10.43 -4.47
N ILE A 152 10.22 -9.25 -3.97
CA ILE A 152 9.64 -8.66 -2.76
C ILE A 152 9.04 -7.31 -3.07
N TYR A 153 7.91 -7.00 -2.47
CA TYR A 153 7.16 -5.78 -2.77
C TYR A 153 6.72 -5.10 -1.49
N PRO A 154 6.86 -3.75 -1.40
CA PRO A 154 6.34 -2.99 -0.28
C PRO A 154 4.82 -3.04 -0.27
N LEU A 155 4.22 -3.05 0.91
CA LEU A 155 2.78 -2.88 1.06
C LEU A 155 2.40 -1.41 1.02
N TYR A 156 1.13 -1.13 0.68
CA TYR A 156 0.58 0.21 0.51
C TYR A 156 0.94 1.16 1.66
N ASP A 157 0.70 0.74 2.90
CA ASP A 157 0.92 1.58 4.09
C ASP A 157 2.39 1.95 4.33
N PHE A 158 3.32 1.26 3.68
CA PHE A 158 4.75 1.58 3.71
C PHE A 158 5.18 2.39 2.49
N ALA A 159 4.77 2.00 1.29
CA ALA A 159 5.17 2.65 0.05
C ALA A 159 4.58 4.06 -0.10
N HIS A 160 3.28 4.21 0.16
CA HIS A 160 2.55 5.48 -0.05
C HIS A 160 3.14 6.67 0.72
N PRO A 161 3.40 6.61 2.04
CA PRO A 161 4.01 7.73 2.77
C PRO A 161 5.42 8.08 2.28
N ILE A 162 6.21 7.10 1.85
CA ILE A 162 7.55 7.31 1.30
C ILE A 162 7.47 8.05 -0.03
N GLN A 163 6.58 7.62 -0.91
CA GLN A 163 6.37 8.26 -2.22
C GLN A 163 5.88 9.69 -2.06
N ASP A 164 4.92 9.93 -1.18
CA ASP A 164 4.43 11.28 -0.88
C ASP A 164 5.56 12.21 -0.42
N ALA A 165 6.41 11.74 0.48
CA ALA A 165 7.54 12.52 0.99
C ALA A 165 8.56 12.83 -0.11
N ILE A 166 8.91 11.87 -0.97
CA ILE A 166 9.86 12.04 -2.08
C ILE A 166 9.31 13.00 -3.14
N GLU A 167 8.02 12.89 -3.46
CA GLU A 167 7.35 13.75 -4.44
C GLU A 167 7.05 15.16 -3.91
N GLY A 168 7.33 15.43 -2.63
CA GLY A 168 7.07 16.72 -2.01
C GLY A 168 5.60 17.04 -1.83
N ILE A 169 4.76 16.03 -1.67
CA ILE A 169 3.34 16.18 -1.37
C ILE A 169 3.18 16.86 -0.01
N THR A 170 2.38 17.90 0.06
CA THR A 170 2.08 18.62 1.31
C THR A 170 0.80 18.13 1.98
N HIS A 171 -0.19 17.73 1.18
CA HIS A 171 -1.49 17.26 1.62
C HIS A 171 -1.79 15.93 0.94
N SER A 172 -1.59 14.84 1.67
CA SER A 172 -1.95 13.49 1.23
C SER A 172 -3.44 13.28 1.51
N MET A 173 -4.26 13.25 0.46
CA MET A 173 -5.72 13.20 0.59
C MET A 173 -6.23 11.80 0.31
N CYS A 174 -7.10 11.30 1.18
CA CYS A 174 -7.76 9.99 1.02
C CYS A 174 -9.18 10.02 1.58
N SER A 175 -9.95 8.95 1.34
CA SER A 175 -11.28 8.82 1.92
C SER A 175 -11.23 8.39 3.39
N LEU A 176 -12.32 8.62 4.14
CA LEU A 176 -12.45 8.29 5.58
C LEU A 176 -12.16 6.82 5.92
N GLU A 177 -12.21 5.93 4.95
CA GLU A 177 -11.84 4.51 5.12
C GLU A 177 -10.39 4.33 5.60
N PHE A 178 -9.52 5.29 5.31
CA PHE A 178 -8.10 5.28 5.67
C PHE A 178 -7.77 6.03 6.97
N GLU A 179 -8.76 6.52 7.71
CA GLU A 179 -8.52 7.25 8.97
C GLU A 179 -7.68 6.43 9.96
N ASN A 180 -7.98 5.13 10.09
CA ASN A 180 -7.22 4.24 10.96
C ASN A 180 -5.81 3.91 10.44
N HIS A 181 -5.49 4.22 9.18
CA HIS A 181 -4.16 4.06 8.60
C HIS A 181 -3.25 5.27 8.85
N ARG A 182 -3.81 6.46 9.13
CA ARG A 182 -3.06 7.70 9.37
C ARG A 182 -1.96 7.58 10.42
N PRO A 183 -2.17 6.94 11.59
CA PRO A 183 -1.09 6.78 12.56
C PRO A 183 0.10 5.97 12.04
N LEU A 184 -0.14 4.96 11.19
CA LEU A 184 0.93 4.21 10.54
C LEU A 184 1.64 5.06 9.46
N TYR A 185 0.90 5.82 8.67
CA TYR A 185 1.45 6.80 7.74
C TYR A 185 2.41 7.78 8.44
N GLU A 186 1.96 8.38 9.55
CA GLU A 186 2.76 9.31 10.35
C GLU A 186 3.99 8.63 10.97
N TRP A 187 3.85 7.37 11.41
CA TRP A 187 4.96 6.58 11.93
C TRP A 187 6.05 6.37 10.87
N VAL A 188 5.67 5.98 9.65
CA VAL A 188 6.61 5.77 8.53
C VAL A 188 7.33 7.08 8.19
N VAL A 189 6.58 8.15 7.96
CA VAL A 189 7.15 9.46 7.60
C VAL A 189 8.12 9.97 8.68
N THR A 190 7.71 9.90 9.94
CA THR A 190 8.53 10.40 11.06
C THR A 190 9.83 9.61 11.23
N ASN A 191 9.77 8.28 11.11
CA ASN A 191 10.95 7.43 11.30
C ASN A 191 11.93 7.48 10.13
N ILE A 192 11.47 7.80 8.93
CA ILE A 192 12.32 7.84 7.73
C ILE A 192 12.83 9.26 7.46
N PHE A 193 11.96 10.26 7.52
CA PHE A 193 12.24 11.62 7.08
C PHE A 193 12.26 12.65 8.22
N GLY A 194 11.74 12.32 9.39
CA GLY A 194 11.61 13.24 10.53
C GLY A 194 10.27 13.97 10.55
N ALA A 195 10.13 14.93 11.46
CA ALA A 195 8.89 15.69 11.63
C ALA A 195 8.68 16.74 10.53
N GLY A 196 7.43 17.05 10.21
CA GLY A 196 7.06 18.17 9.33
C GLY A 196 6.78 17.80 7.87
N PHE A 197 6.84 16.54 7.53
CA PHE A 197 6.55 16.02 6.18
C PHE A 197 5.04 15.87 5.91
N PRO A 198 4.65 15.35 4.71
CA PRO A 198 3.25 15.36 4.29
C PRO A 198 2.32 14.82 5.35
N LYS A 199 1.14 15.42 5.45
CA LYS A 199 0.12 14.99 6.40
C LYS A 199 -1.05 14.39 5.65
N GLN A 200 -1.45 13.20 6.08
CA GLN A 200 -2.66 12.59 5.56
C GLN A 200 -3.90 13.35 6.09
N ARG A 201 -4.86 13.57 5.20
CA ARG A 201 -6.16 14.19 5.48
C ARG A 201 -7.26 13.40 4.81
N GLU A 202 -8.24 13.00 5.59
CA GLU A 202 -9.36 12.22 5.11
C GLU A 202 -10.56 13.14 4.80
N PHE A 203 -11.31 12.74 3.78
CA PHE A 203 -12.55 13.41 3.38
C PHE A 203 -13.68 12.40 3.21
N ALA A 204 -14.92 12.87 3.36
CA ALA A 204 -16.10 12.04 3.19
C ALA A 204 -16.29 11.63 1.72
N ARG A 205 -16.80 10.43 1.50
CA ARG A 205 -17.27 10.00 0.18
C ARG A 205 -18.47 10.83 -0.24
N LEU A 206 -18.49 11.22 -1.51
CA LEU A 206 -19.70 11.70 -2.14
C LEU A 206 -20.61 10.50 -2.45
N ASN A 207 -21.78 10.46 -1.84
CA ASN A 207 -22.78 9.43 -2.10
C ASN A 207 -23.85 9.98 -3.05
N VAL A 208 -24.12 9.22 -4.10
CA VAL A 208 -25.21 9.54 -5.05
C VAL A 208 -26.44 8.73 -4.63
N THR A 209 -27.57 9.44 -4.44
CA THR A 209 -28.84 8.80 -4.06
C THR A 209 -29.45 8.07 -5.25
N ASN A 210 -30.16 6.97 -4.96
CA ASN A 210 -30.87 6.15 -5.96
C ASN A 210 -30.00 5.61 -7.11
N THR A 211 -28.66 5.54 -6.91
CA THR A 211 -27.73 5.04 -7.92
C THR A 211 -26.79 4.00 -7.30
N VAL A 212 -26.66 2.86 -7.95
CA VAL A 212 -25.70 1.84 -7.57
C VAL A 212 -24.35 2.15 -8.23
N MET A 213 -23.36 2.57 -7.43
CA MET A 213 -22.00 2.89 -7.90
C MET A 213 -20.99 1.78 -7.61
N SER A 214 -21.45 0.63 -7.08
CA SER A 214 -20.56 -0.48 -6.76
C SER A 214 -20.09 -1.19 -8.03
N LYS A 215 -18.80 -1.09 -8.36
CA LYS A 215 -18.18 -1.80 -9.49
C LYS A 215 -18.48 -3.30 -9.50
N ARG A 216 -18.59 -3.92 -8.32
CA ARG A 216 -18.94 -5.35 -8.20
C ARG A 216 -20.32 -5.65 -8.73
N TYR A 217 -21.33 -4.88 -8.33
CA TYR A 217 -22.70 -5.06 -8.80
C TYR A 217 -22.87 -4.69 -10.26
N LEU A 218 -22.21 -3.62 -10.72
CA LEU A 218 -22.25 -3.23 -12.13
C LEU A 218 -21.61 -4.29 -13.03
N ARG A 219 -20.48 -4.87 -12.61
CA ARG A 219 -19.85 -6.00 -13.31
C ARG A 219 -20.80 -7.21 -13.41
N GLU A 220 -21.51 -7.52 -12.34
CA GLU A 220 -22.47 -8.63 -12.33
C GLU A 220 -23.59 -8.44 -13.38
N LEU A 221 -24.02 -7.19 -13.63
CA LEU A 221 -24.99 -6.90 -14.68
C LEU A 221 -24.45 -7.21 -16.09
N VAL A 222 -23.17 -6.89 -16.33
CA VAL A 222 -22.48 -7.21 -17.59
C VAL A 222 -22.29 -8.73 -17.72
N GLU A 223 -21.80 -9.41 -16.69
CA GLU A 223 -21.56 -10.86 -16.70
C GLU A 223 -22.85 -11.68 -16.89
N LYS A 224 -23.96 -11.17 -16.38
CA LYS A 224 -25.29 -11.79 -16.55
C LYS A 224 -25.99 -11.38 -17.85
N ASN A 225 -25.33 -10.61 -18.71
CA ASN A 225 -25.92 -10.07 -19.96
C ASN A 225 -27.25 -9.31 -19.74
N ILE A 226 -27.39 -8.63 -18.59
CA ILE A 226 -28.55 -7.77 -18.31
C ILE A 226 -28.37 -6.42 -19.04
N VAL A 227 -27.12 -6.01 -19.22
CA VAL A 227 -26.68 -4.86 -20.01
C VAL A 227 -25.67 -5.31 -21.05
N ASP A 228 -25.54 -4.58 -22.15
CA ASP A 228 -24.71 -4.96 -23.30
C ASP A 228 -23.20 -4.76 -23.06
N GLY A 229 -22.83 -4.08 -21.98
CA GLY A 229 -21.44 -3.78 -21.61
C GLY A 229 -21.34 -2.58 -20.70
N TRP A 230 -20.14 -2.10 -20.48
CA TRP A 230 -19.88 -0.91 -19.66
C TRP A 230 -20.36 0.39 -20.31
N ASP A 231 -20.46 0.43 -21.65
CA ASP A 231 -20.96 1.56 -22.44
C ASP A 231 -22.48 1.54 -22.63
N ASP A 232 -23.19 0.61 -21.99
CA ASP A 232 -24.65 0.54 -22.05
C ASP A 232 -25.25 1.83 -21.43
N PRO A 233 -26.20 2.53 -22.09
CA PRO A 233 -26.78 3.77 -21.59
C PRO A 233 -27.52 3.64 -20.25
N ARG A 234 -27.80 2.42 -19.81
CA ARG A 234 -28.39 2.15 -18.49
C ARG A 234 -27.34 2.08 -17.37
N MET A 235 -26.05 2.04 -17.72
CA MET A 235 -24.96 2.05 -16.78
C MET A 235 -24.67 3.46 -16.29
N PRO A 236 -24.37 3.67 -15.00
CA PRO A 236 -23.93 4.97 -14.50
C PRO A 236 -22.51 5.26 -15.00
N THR A 237 -22.39 6.11 -15.95
CA THR A 237 -21.12 6.55 -16.54
C THR A 237 -20.91 8.04 -16.33
#